data_be59505ea18239dd1a362118948a5ce3
#
_entry.id   be59505ea18239dd1a362118948a5ce3
#
_cell.length_a   1.000
_cell.length_b   1.000
_cell.length_c   1.000
_cell.angle_alpha   90.00
_cell.angle_beta   90.00
_cell.angle_gamma   90.00
#
_symmetry.space_group_name_H-M   'P 1'
#
loop_
_entity.id
_entity.type
_entity.pdbx_description
1 polymer ?
#
loop_
_entity_poly.entity_id
_entity_poly.type
_entity_poly.pdbx_seq_one_letter_code
_entity_poly.pdbx_strand_id
1 'polypeptide(L)'
;MSNDMMQKLRDAVRTVPDFPIEGIMFRDITPVLSDGPLLSAPTNLFIERMNEAGWKPEAIVGPEARGFIFGALLAAELGISFIPVRKPGKLPASKMRVDYSRIRNQLIRDA
;
A
#
# COMPACT_ATOMS: atom_id res chain seq x y z
N MET A 1 -16.87 0.35 5.28
CA MET A 1 -16.21 -0.56 6.24
C MET A 1 -16.66 -0.23 7.64
N SER A 2 -16.95 -1.23 8.44
CA SER A 2 -17.38 -1.00 9.82
C SER A 2 -16.23 -0.56 10.73
N ASN A 3 -16.56 0.17 11.80
CA ASN A 3 -15.57 0.56 12.80
C ASN A 3 -14.93 -0.65 13.48
N ASP A 4 -15.69 -1.74 13.60
CA ASP A 4 -15.20 -2.99 14.17
C ASP A 4 -14.06 -3.59 13.32
N MET A 5 -14.23 -3.63 12.00
CA MET A 5 -13.20 -4.12 11.09
C MET A 5 -11.97 -3.21 11.11
N MET A 6 -12.16 -1.90 11.17
CA MET A 6 -11.06 -0.94 11.31
C MET A 6 -10.26 -1.19 12.58
N GLN A 7 -10.94 -1.45 13.68
CA GLN A 7 -10.27 -1.72 14.95
C GLN A 7 -9.50 -3.04 14.91
N LYS A 8 -10.11 -4.08 14.33
CA LYS A 8 -9.43 -5.36 14.15
C LYS A 8 -8.17 -5.22 13.31
N LEU A 9 -8.23 -4.40 12.26
CA LEU A 9 -7.09 -4.15 11.39
C LEU A 9 -5.97 -3.43 12.15
N ARG A 10 -6.30 -2.40 12.92
CA ARG A 10 -5.31 -1.69 13.75
C ARG A 10 -4.66 -2.61 14.77
N ASP A 11 -5.46 -3.43 15.43
CA ASP A 11 -4.98 -4.34 16.48
C ASP A 11 -4.08 -5.45 15.90
N ALA A 12 -4.29 -5.81 14.64
CA ALA A 12 -3.50 -6.85 13.99
C ALA A 12 -2.11 -6.38 13.58
N VAL A 13 -1.91 -5.08 13.36
CA VAL A 13 -0.59 -4.52 13.03
C VAL A 13 0.29 -4.58 14.27
N ARG A 14 1.35 -5.38 14.20
CA ARG A 14 2.25 -5.61 15.32
C ARG A 14 3.38 -4.58 15.31
N THR A 15 3.72 -4.05 16.50
CA THR A 15 4.86 -3.16 16.66
C THR A 15 6.04 -3.95 17.18
N VAL A 16 7.16 -3.90 16.48
CA VAL A 16 8.43 -4.51 16.91
C VAL A 16 9.40 -3.37 17.22
N PRO A 17 9.71 -3.12 18.51
CA PRO A 17 10.64 -2.05 18.86
C PRO A 17 12.06 -2.41 18.45
N ASP A 18 12.85 -1.39 18.12
CA ASP A 18 14.27 -1.51 17.81
C ASP A 18 14.57 -2.50 16.68
N PHE A 19 13.75 -2.44 15.62
CA PHE A 19 13.95 -3.30 14.45
C PHE A 19 13.87 -2.44 13.16
N PRO A 20 14.75 -2.63 12.18
CA PRO A 20 15.91 -3.57 12.19
C PRO A 20 17.09 -3.05 13.02
N ILE A 21 17.02 -1.83 13.52
CA ILE A 21 18.06 -1.22 14.37
C ILE A 21 17.42 -0.48 15.54
N GLU A 22 18.22 -0.20 16.55
CA GLU A 22 17.77 0.55 17.72
C GLU A 22 17.16 1.90 17.33
N GLY A 23 16.07 2.27 17.98
CA GLY A 23 15.36 3.52 17.75
C GLY A 23 14.27 3.43 16.68
N ILE A 24 14.18 2.35 15.93
CA ILE A 24 13.16 2.15 14.90
C ILE A 24 12.00 1.33 15.47
N MET A 25 10.79 1.88 15.41
CA MET A 25 9.55 1.18 15.77
C MET A 25 8.96 0.58 14.51
N PHE A 26 9.25 -0.69 14.25
CA PHE A 26 8.80 -1.39 13.05
C PHE A 26 7.33 -1.81 13.17
N ARG A 27 6.54 -1.49 12.14
CA ARG A 27 5.14 -1.89 12.05
C ARG A 27 5.04 -3.14 11.17
N ASP A 28 4.78 -4.27 11.80
CA ASP A 28 4.70 -5.56 11.12
C ASP A 28 3.26 -5.87 10.72
N ILE A 29 3.03 -6.02 9.41
CA ILE A 29 1.71 -6.30 8.84
C ILE A 29 1.48 -7.79 8.61
N THR A 30 2.44 -8.65 8.95
CA THR A 30 2.30 -10.10 8.73
C THR A 30 1.01 -10.67 9.33
N PRO A 31 0.57 -10.27 10.54
CA PRO A 31 -0.70 -10.76 11.07
C PRO A 31 -1.92 -10.37 10.22
N VAL A 32 -1.85 -9.25 9.48
CA VAL A 32 -2.91 -8.87 8.53
C VAL A 32 -2.90 -9.83 7.34
N LEU A 33 -1.73 -10.15 6.83
CA LEU A 33 -1.57 -11.00 5.65
C LEU A 33 -2.01 -12.44 5.90
N SER A 34 -1.91 -12.91 7.13
CA SER A 34 -2.22 -14.30 7.51
C SER A 34 -3.70 -14.53 7.87
N ASP A 35 -4.52 -13.51 7.79
CA ASP A 35 -5.96 -13.58 8.10
C ASP A 35 -6.74 -13.10 6.88
N GLY A 36 -7.48 -14.00 6.24
CA GLY A 36 -8.17 -13.69 4.99
C GLY A 36 -9.07 -12.45 5.05
N PRO A 37 -10.00 -12.36 6.02
CA PRO A 37 -10.82 -11.16 6.17
C PRO A 37 -10.03 -9.89 6.39
N LEU A 38 -8.96 -9.93 7.17
CA LEU A 38 -8.10 -8.76 7.40
C LEU A 38 -7.27 -8.41 6.16
N LEU A 39 -6.87 -9.40 5.38
CA LEU A 39 -6.14 -9.17 4.12
C LEU A 39 -7.01 -8.41 3.11
N SER A 40 -8.30 -8.70 3.06
CA SER A 40 -9.24 -8.02 2.17
C SER A 40 -9.63 -6.61 2.65
N ALA A 41 -9.51 -6.35 3.94
CA ALA A 41 -9.98 -5.10 4.53
C ALA A 41 -9.32 -3.84 3.95
N PRO A 42 -7.99 -3.77 3.74
CA PRO A 42 -7.38 -2.59 3.13
C PRO A 42 -7.90 -2.30 1.73
N THR A 43 -8.14 -3.33 0.91
CA THR A 43 -8.70 -3.14 -0.43
C THR A 43 -10.06 -2.47 -0.36
N ASN A 44 -10.94 -2.98 0.50
CA ASN A 44 -12.27 -2.42 0.69
C ASN A 44 -12.21 -0.96 1.19
N LEU A 45 -11.29 -0.68 2.11
CA LEU A 45 -11.10 0.67 2.63
C LEU A 45 -10.63 1.64 1.54
N PHE A 46 -9.68 1.23 0.71
CA PHE A 46 -9.22 2.05 -0.42
C PHE A 46 -10.34 2.35 -1.40
N ILE A 47 -11.13 1.34 -1.76
CA ILE A 47 -12.26 1.51 -2.69
C ILE A 47 -13.28 2.49 -2.11
N GLU A 48 -13.61 2.35 -0.84
CA GLU A 48 -14.51 3.24 -0.12
C GLU A 48 -14.03 4.70 -0.17
N ARG A 49 -12.74 4.91 0.12
CA ARG A 49 -12.14 6.24 0.09
C ARG A 49 -12.10 6.82 -1.32
N MET A 50 -11.79 6.00 -2.32
CA MET A 50 -11.80 6.45 -3.72
C MET A 50 -13.19 6.86 -4.17
N ASN A 51 -14.22 6.11 -3.78
CA ASN A 51 -15.61 6.44 -4.10
C ASN A 51 -16.02 7.75 -3.45
N GLU A 52 -15.68 7.96 -2.19
CA GLU A 52 -15.95 9.21 -1.48
C GLU A 52 -15.27 10.40 -2.15
N ALA A 53 -14.05 10.22 -2.61
CA ALA A 53 -13.28 11.29 -3.25
C ALA A 53 -13.62 11.48 -4.74
N GLY A 54 -14.39 10.57 -5.32
CA GLY A 54 -14.73 10.62 -6.74
C GLY A 54 -13.57 10.25 -7.65
N TRP A 55 -12.58 9.53 -7.15
CA TRP A 55 -11.41 9.10 -7.93
C TRP A 55 -11.74 7.88 -8.78
N LYS A 56 -11.33 7.94 -10.05
CA LYS A 56 -11.50 6.82 -11.00
C LYS A 56 -10.16 6.51 -11.65
N PRO A 57 -9.27 5.80 -10.94
CA PRO A 57 -7.94 5.53 -11.45
C PRO A 57 -7.97 4.61 -12.67
N GLU A 58 -7.04 4.81 -13.59
CA GLU A 58 -6.86 3.95 -14.75
C GLU A 58 -5.83 2.86 -14.48
N ALA A 59 -4.99 3.05 -13.47
CA ALA A 59 -3.99 2.09 -13.04
C ALA A 59 -3.64 2.33 -11.58
N ILE A 60 -3.14 1.29 -10.92
CA ILE A 60 -2.61 1.39 -9.57
C ILE A 60 -1.09 1.24 -9.65
N VAL A 61 -0.37 2.10 -8.95
CA VAL A 61 1.09 2.09 -8.90
C VAL A 61 1.50 1.75 -7.48
N GLY A 62 2.42 0.83 -7.31
CA GLY A 62 2.88 0.43 -5.98
C GLY A 62 4.37 0.14 -5.94
N PRO A 63 5.06 0.64 -4.89
CA PRO A 63 6.47 0.31 -4.66
C PRO A 63 6.60 -1.05 -3.97
N GLU A 64 7.75 -1.69 -4.16
CA GLU A 64 8.06 -2.91 -3.41
C GLU A 64 8.28 -2.57 -1.91
N ALA A 65 7.95 -3.44 -0.96
CA ALA A 65 7.32 -4.75 -1.22
C ALA A 65 5.83 -4.71 -0.87
N ARG A 66 5.42 -3.91 0.12
CA ARG A 66 4.03 -3.84 0.60
C ARG A 66 3.09 -3.29 -0.46
N GLY A 67 3.55 -2.35 -1.27
CA GLY A 67 2.77 -1.81 -2.37
C GLY A 67 2.43 -2.85 -3.44
N PHE A 68 3.26 -3.88 -3.60
CA PHE A 68 2.98 -4.98 -4.52
C PHE A 68 1.81 -5.82 -4.03
N ILE A 69 1.73 -6.06 -2.73
CA ILE A 69 0.65 -6.86 -2.14
C ILE A 69 -0.68 -6.11 -2.25
N PHE A 70 -0.77 -4.95 -1.63
CA PHE A 70 -2.03 -4.21 -1.53
C PHE A 70 -2.41 -3.54 -2.85
N GLY A 71 -1.43 -3.08 -3.61
CA GLY A 71 -1.67 -2.48 -4.92
C GLY A 71 -2.21 -3.49 -5.92
N ALA A 72 -1.64 -4.69 -5.95
CA ALA A 72 -2.10 -5.74 -6.84
C ALA A 72 -3.53 -6.21 -6.51
N LEU A 73 -3.83 -6.38 -5.22
CA LEU A 73 -5.17 -6.75 -4.78
C LEU A 73 -6.20 -5.68 -5.16
N LEU A 74 -5.84 -4.41 -4.96
CA LEU A 74 -6.72 -3.29 -5.31
C LEU A 74 -6.96 -3.20 -6.82
N ALA A 75 -5.90 -3.29 -7.61
CA ALA A 75 -6.00 -3.24 -9.07
C ALA A 75 -6.86 -4.39 -9.61
N ALA A 76 -6.66 -5.59 -9.10
CA ALA A 76 -7.44 -6.76 -9.50
C ALA A 76 -8.93 -6.58 -9.18
N GLU A 77 -9.26 -6.07 -8.01
CA GLU A 77 -10.64 -5.82 -7.61
C GLU A 77 -11.30 -4.75 -8.48
N LEU A 78 -10.55 -3.72 -8.88
CA LEU A 78 -11.06 -2.65 -9.74
C LEU A 78 -11.05 -3.04 -11.23
N GLY A 79 -10.41 -4.14 -11.59
CA GLY A 79 -10.30 -4.56 -12.99
C GLY A 79 -9.38 -3.68 -13.83
N ILE A 80 -8.37 -3.08 -13.20
CA ILE A 80 -7.39 -2.22 -13.88
C ILE A 80 -5.98 -2.75 -13.67
N SER A 81 -4.99 -2.15 -14.35
CA SER A 81 -3.61 -2.63 -14.30
C SER A 81 -2.89 -2.22 -13.02
N PHE A 82 -1.90 -3.01 -12.64
CA PHE A 82 -0.96 -2.69 -11.59
C PHE A 82 0.42 -2.45 -12.19
N ILE A 83 1.03 -1.33 -11.81
CA ILE A 83 2.35 -0.93 -12.31
C ILE A 83 3.33 -0.99 -11.14
N PRO A 84 4.27 -1.94 -11.14
CA PRO A 84 5.27 -2.02 -10.09
C PRO A 84 6.32 -0.94 -10.22
N VAL A 85 6.67 -0.32 -9.09
CA VAL A 85 7.79 0.60 -8.97
C VAL A 85 8.89 -0.11 -8.22
N ARG A 86 10.06 -0.22 -8.81
CA ARG A 86 11.17 -0.98 -8.24
C ARG A 86 12.44 -0.16 -8.20
N LYS A 87 13.38 -0.60 -7.36
CA LYS A 87 14.71 -0.01 -7.28
C LYS A 87 15.45 -0.15 -8.62
N PRO A 88 16.39 0.75 -8.92
CA PRO A 88 17.17 0.67 -10.16
C PRO A 88 17.78 -0.73 -10.37
N GLY A 89 17.75 -1.19 -11.62
CA GLY A 89 18.32 -2.48 -12.01
C GLY A 89 17.43 -3.68 -11.77
N LYS A 90 16.22 -3.51 -11.22
CA LYS A 90 15.30 -4.62 -10.94
C LYS A 90 14.27 -4.86 -12.05
N LEU A 91 14.21 -4.02 -13.06
CA LEU A 91 13.29 -4.15 -14.19
C LEU A 91 14.08 -4.44 -15.48
N PRO A 92 13.73 -5.51 -16.23
CA PRO A 92 14.50 -5.94 -17.40
C PRO A 92 14.15 -5.22 -18.69
N ALA A 93 12.98 -4.57 -18.76
CA ALA A 93 12.47 -3.96 -20.00
C ALA A 93 12.50 -2.43 -19.95
N SER A 94 11.88 -1.79 -20.93
CA SER A 94 11.70 -0.34 -20.93
C SER A 94 11.08 0.15 -19.64
N LYS A 95 11.63 1.21 -19.09
CA LYS A 95 11.25 1.72 -17.78
C LYS A 95 11.37 3.23 -17.73
N MET A 96 10.63 3.82 -16.80
CA MET A 96 10.79 5.23 -16.46
C MET A 96 11.41 5.33 -15.08
N ARG A 97 12.37 6.23 -14.92
CA ARG A 97 13.01 6.47 -13.64
C ARG A 97 12.48 7.77 -13.04
N VAL A 98 12.10 7.72 -11.77
CA VAL A 98 11.62 8.89 -11.03
C VAL A 98 12.29 8.90 -9.66
N ASP A 99 12.64 10.09 -9.17
CA ASP A 99 13.19 10.25 -7.85
C ASP A 99 12.06 10.22 -6.80
N TYR A 100 12.10 9.24 -5.91
CA TYR A 100 11.08 9.05 -4.89
C TYR A 100 10.93 10.25 -3.96
N SER A 101 12.04 10.89 -3.61
CA SER A 101 12.02 12.07 -2.74
C SER A 101 11.23 13.22 -3.36
N ARG A 102 11.36 13.39 -4.68
CA ARG A 102 10.62 14.42 -5.42
C ARG A 102 9.12 14.14 -5.42
N ILE A 103 8.73 12.88 -5.64
CA ILE A 103 7.32 12.48 -5.60
C ILE A 103 6.73 12.76 -4.22
N ARG A 104 7.42 12.32 -3.17
CA ARG A 104 6.98 12.52 -1.79
C ARG A 104 6.80 14.00 -1.47
N ASN A 105 7.76 14.84 -1.84
CA ASN A 105 7.70 16.26 -1.59
C ASN A 105 6.55 16.92 -2.35
N GLN A 106 6.28 16.48 -3.57
CA GLN A 106 5.15 16.98 -4.36
C GLN A 106 3.83 16.65 -3.69
N LEU A 107 3.66 15.42 -3.23
CA LEU A 107 2.44 14.99 -2.52
C LEU A 107 2.21 15.80 -1.25
N ILE A 108 3.27 16.11 -0.50
CA ILE A 108 3.17 16.94 0.70
C ILE A 108 2.71 18.35 0.36
N ARG A 109 3.23 18.93 -0.72
CA ARG A 109 2.86 20.29 -1.14
C ARG A 109 1.43 20.38 -1.62
N ASP A 110 0.93 19.32 -2.27
CA ASP A 110 -0.40 19.30 -2.86
C ASP A 110 -1.48 18.90 -1.85
N ALA A 111 -1.09 18.42 -0.69
CA ALA A 111 -2.01 18.08 0.39
C ALA A 111 -2.44 19.32 1.14
#